data_51bcb973d4da2dd60f2b48f42d432319
#
_entry.id   51bcb973d4da2dd60f2b48f42d432319
#
_cell.length_a   1.000
_cell.length_b   1.000
_cell.length_c   1.000
_cell.angle_alpha   90.00
_cell.angle_beta   90.00
_cell.angle_gamma   90.00
#
_symmetry.space_group_name_H-M   'P 1'
#
loop_
_entity.id
_entity.type
_entity.pdbx_description
1 polymer ?
#
loop_
_entity_poly.entity_id
_entity_poly.type
_entity_poly.pdbx_seq_one_letter_code
_entity_poly.pdbx_strand_id
1 'polypeptide(L)'
;MQMTPPLWQKVKKELESLLIKVQEGSEKVGLKLNIQKTKMMASGPITSWQIDGETVETVMDFIFLGYKITAGGDYSHEIKRYLLLGRKVMTNPDSILKSRDITWPTKVHLVKAMVFPVVMYGCESWTIKKAECRRFDAFELWCWRRLLRVPWTARRSNQSILKEFSPGISLEGMMLKLKLQYFCHLMRRVDSLEKTLMLGGIGGKRRRGRQRMRWLDGITDSLDVSLSELRECVMDREA
;
A
#
# COMPACT_ATOMS: atom_id res chain seq x y z
N MET A 1 5.12 -42.43 -19.87
CA MET A 1 5.55 -41.56 -18.76
C MET A 1 5.10 -40.14 -19.11
N GLN A 2 3.91 -39.69 -18.65
CA GLN A 2 3.40 -38.37 -18.96
C GLN A 2 4.14 -37.37 -18.08
N MET A 3 4.98 -36.54 -18.69
CA MET A 3 5.64 -35.44 -18.01
C MET A 3 4.58 -34.39 -17.64
N THR A 4 4.34 -34.19 -16.36
CA THR A 4 3.52 -33.08 -15.88
C THR A 4 4.13 -31.77 -16.33
N PRO A 5 3.38 -30.92 -17.04
CA PRO A 5 3.91 -29.63 -17.51
C PRO A 5 4.41 -28.80 -16.32
N PRO A 6 5.51 -28.07 -16.47
CA PRO A 6 6.03 -27.24 -15.41
C PRO A 6 4.98 -26.21 -14.94
N LEU A 7 4.98 -25.88 -13.67
CA LEU A 7 3.95 -25.07 -12.98
C LEU A 7 3.67 -23.73 -13.71
N TRP A 8 4.69 -23.11 -14.33
CA TRP A 8 4.53 -21.86 -15.09
C TRP A 8 3.72 -22.03 -16.40
N GLN A 9 3.73 -23.20 -17.05
CA GLN A 9 2.89 -23.48 -18.23
C GLN A 9 1.42 -23.62 -17.84
N LYS A 10 1.13 -24.18 -16.65
CA LYS A 10 -0.22 -24.27 -16.13
C LYS A 10 -0.79 -22.89 -15.84
N VAL A 11 -0.05 -22.05 -15.16
CA VAL A 11 -0.42 -20.66 -14.85
C VAL A 11 -0.66 -19.85 -16.14
N LYS A 12 0.17 -20.06 -17.17
CA LYS A 12 0.01 -19.39 -18.47
C LYS A 12 -1.36 -19.73 -19.10
N LYS A 13 -1.70 -21.02 -19.18
CA LYS A 13 -2.98 -21.49 -19.76
C LYS A 13 -4.20 -20.98 -18.97
N GLU A 14 -4.11 -20.97 -17.64
CA GLU A 14 -5.18 -20.44 -16.78
C GLU A 14 -5.40 -18.95 -17.00
N LEU A 15 -4.32 -18.19 -17.13
CA LEU A 15 -4.39 -16.75 -17.41
C LEU A 15 -4.94 -16.46 -18.81
N GLU A 16 -4.56 -17.22 -19.82
CA GLU A 16 -5.12 -17.15 -21.18
C GLU A 16 -6.63 -17.38 -21.17
N SER A 17 -7.09 -18.44 -20.48
CA SER A 17 -8.51 -18.74 -20.32
C SER A 17 -9.29 -17.63 -19.63
N LEU A 18 -8.70 -17.01 -18.59
CA LEU A 18 -9.33 -15.88 -17.90
C LEU A 18 -9.42 -14.65 -18.81
N LEU A 19 -8.38 -14.38 -19.58
CA LEU A 19 -8.32 -13.23 -20.47
C LEU A 19 -9.35 -13.34 -21.58
N ILE A 20 -9.53 -14.53 -22.19
CA ILE A 20 -10.57 -14.81 -23.17
C ILE A 20 -11.97 -14.54 -22.56
N LYS A 21 -12.24 -15.03 -21.35
CA LYS A 21 -13.51 -14.78 -20.66
C LYS A 21 -13.77 -13.28 -20.41
N VAL A 22 -12.71 -12.53 -20.04
CA VAL A 22 -12.82 -11.07 -19.86
C VAL A 22 -13.10 -10.39 -21.19
N GLN A 23 -12.43 -10.79 -22.26
CA GLN A 23 -12.65 -10.25 -23.60
C GLN A 23 -14.08 -10.52 -24.08
N GLU A 24 -14.55 -11.76 -24.04
CA GLU A 24 -15.93 -12.14 -24.40
C GLU A 24 -16.98 -11.37 -23.56
N GLY A 25 -16.72 -11.24 -22.24
CA GLY A 25 -17.61 -10.49 -21.35
C GLY A 25 -17.64 -9.00 -21.65
N SER A 26 -16.50 -8.40 -21.99
CA SER A 26 -16.41 -6.98 -22.33
C SER A 26 -17.03 -6.67 -23.71
N GLU A 27 -16.89 -7.55 -24.70
CA GLU A 27 -17.49 -7.41 -26.01
C GLU A 27 -19.03 -7.40 -25.95
N LYS A 28 -19.62 -8.20 -25.06
CA LYS A 28 -21.09 -8.22 -24.84
C LYS A 28 -21.65 -6.87 -24.39
N VAL A 29 -20.84 -6.04 -23.76
CA VAL A 29 -21.21 -4.68 -23.30
C VAL A 29 -20.61 -3.58 -24.20
N GLY A 30 -20.10 -3.94 -25.40
CA GLY A 30 -19.56 -3.00 -26.38
C GLY A 30 -18.17 -2.47 -26.07
N LEU A 31 -17.45 -3.06 -25.11
CA LEU A 31 -16.08 -2.68 -24.76
C LEU A 31 -15.09 -3.61 -25.46
N LYS A 32 -14.04 -3.02 -26.06
CA LYS A 32 -12.93 -3.78 -26.66
C LYS A 32 -11.67 -3.65 -25.84
N LEU A 33 -10.94 -4.76 -25.69
CA LEU A 33 -9.64 -4.78 -25.05
C LEU A 33 -8.63 -3.96 -25.88
N ASN A 34 -7.97 -3.00 -25.23
CA ASN A 34 -6.90 -2.23 -25.88
C ASN A 34 -5.55 -2.90 -25.60
N ILE A 35 -5.03 -3.66 -26.55
CA ILE A 35 -3.79 -4.45 -26.41
C ILE A 35 -2.58 -3.56 -26.19
N GLN A 36 -2.50 -2.40 -26.83
CA GLN A 36 -1.39 -1.45 -26.65
C GLN A 36 -1.30 -0.87 -25.23
N LYS A 37 -2.47 -0.71 -24.55
CA LYS A 37 -2.54 -0.28 -23.15
C LYS A 37 -2.46 -1.43 -22.17
N THR A 38 -2.62 -2.66 -22.64
CA THR A 38 -2.50 -3.86 -21.80
C THR A 38 -1.04 -4.18 -21.59
N LYS A 39 -0.65 -4.36 -20.34
CA LYS A 39 0.71 -4.68 -19.95
C LYS A 39 0.72 -5.98 -19.15
N MET A 40 1.77 -6.76 -19.32
CA MET A 40 1.97 -7.98 -18.55
C MET A 40 3.12 -7.77 -17.55
N MET A 41 2.89 -8.20 -16.31
CA MET A 41 3.92 -8.20 -15.28
C MET A 41 4.04 -9.61 -14.70
N ALA A 42 5.24 -10.16 -14.69
CA ALA A 42 5.51 -11.47 -14.14
C ALA A 42 6.70 -11.44 -13.18
N SER A 43 6.61 -12.22 -12.10
CA SER A 43 7.70 -12.42 -11.13
C SER A 43 8.62 -13.60 -11.50
N GLY A 44 8.49 -14.12 -12.73
CA GLY A 44 9.21 -15.30 -13.24
C GLY A 44 9.68 -15.13 -14.69
N PRO A 45 10.23 -16.17 -15.32
CA PRO A 45 10.92 -16.11 -16.61
C PRO A 45 9.97 -16.01 -17.82
N ILE A 46 8.83 -15.32 -17.71
CA ILE A 46 7.93 -15.09 -18.84
C ILE A 46 8.45 -13.89 -19.62
N THR A 47 8.95 -14.10 -20.80
CA THR A 47 9.60 -13.06 -21.62
C THR A 47 8.68 -12.49 -22.72
N SER A 48 7.67 -13.24 -23.15
CA SER A 48 6.73 -12.78 -24.20
C SER A 48 5.35 -13.37 -24.01
N TRP A 49 4.35 -12.59 -24.34
CA TRP A 49 2.94 -12.99 -24.38
C TRP A 49 2.25 -12.40 -25.60
N GLN A 50 1.35 -13.17 -26.19
CA GLN A 50 0.56 -12.72 -27.33
C GLN A 50 -0.94 -12.84 -27.02
N ILE A 51 -1.69 -11.83 -27.43
CA ILE A 51 -3.16 -11.78 -27.38
C ILE A 51 -3.62 -11.50 -28.80
N ASP A 52 -4.44 -12.35 -29.36
CA ASP A 52 -4.96 -12.23 -30.76
C ASP A 52 -3.85 -12.02 -31.80
N GLY A 53 -2.67 -12.63 -31.59
CA GLY A 53 -1.52 -12.50 -32.47
C GLY A 53 -0.66 -11.25 -32.25
N GLU A 54 -1.08 -10.32 -31.42
CA GLU A 54 -0.30 -9.13 -31.04
C GLU A 54 0.52 -9.40 -29.77
N THR A 55 1.76 -8.92 -29.77
CA THR A 55 2.67 -9.10 -28.61
C THR A 55 2.35 -8.07 -27.53
N VAL A 56 2.06 -8.54 -26.32
CA VAL A 56 1.86 -7.70 -25.14
C VAL A 56 3.19 -7.34 -24.51
N GLU A 57 3.37 -6.05 -24.20
CA GLU A 57 4.59 -5.57 -23.56
C GLU A 57 4.74 -6.12 -22.13
N THR A 58 5.90 -6.71 -21.84
CA THR A 58 6.24 -7.16 -20.50
C THR A 58 6.95 -6.05 -19.76
N VAL A 59 6.43 -5.70 -18.58
CA VAL A 59 6.94 -4.59 -17.77
C VAL A 59 7.34 -5.06 -16.36
N MET A 60 8.31 -4.41 -15.78
CA MET A 60 8.75 -4.66 -14.40
C MET A 60 7.96 -3.85 -13.38
N ASP A 61 7.34 -2.77 -13.82
CA ASP A 61 6.44 -1.95 -13.03
C ASP A 61 5.29 -1.40 -13.89
N PHE A 62 4.18 -1.09 -13.22
CA PHE A 62 2.98 -0.60 -13.86
C PHE A 62 2.27 0.41 -12.96
N ILE A 63 1.77 1.51 -13.56
CA ILE A 63 0.99 2.50 -12.81
C ILE A 63 -0.50 2.19 -13.01
N PHE A 64 -1.15 1.78 -11.93
CA PHE A 64 -2.57 1.50 -11.90
C PHE A 64 -3.27 2.43 -10.90
N LEU A 65 -4.24 3.20 -11.37
CA LEU A 65 -4.97 4.21 -10.57
C LEU A 65 -4.05 5.16 -9.79
N GLY A 66 -2.97 5.61 -10.44
CA GLY A 66 -1.96 6.46 -9.80
C GLY A 66 -1.00 5.74 -8.85
N TYR A 67 -1.07 4.42 -8.79
CA TYR A 67 -0.30 3.55 -7.91
C TYR A 67 0.73 2.73 -8.69
N LYS A 68 1.98 2.76 -8.26
CA LYS A 68 3.06 2.01 -8.91
C LYS A 68 3.17 0.60 -8.33
N ILE A 69 2.76 -0.40 -9.11
CA ILE A 69 2.92 -1.82 -8.77
C ILE A 69 4.24 -2.30 -9.37
N THR A 70 5.03 -3.05 -8.61
CA THR A 70 6.31 -3.61 -9.06
C THR A 70 6.27 -5.14 -9.00
N ALA A 71 6.88 -5.82 -9.95
CA ALA A 71 6.98 -7.28 -9.97
C ALA A 71 7.67 -7.85 -8.73
N GLY A 72 8.53 -7.06 -8.09
CA GLY A 72 9.22 -7.41 -6.85
C GLY A 72 8.37 -7.23 -5.58
N GLY A 73 7.21 -6.57 -5.64
CA GLY A 73 6.37 -6.28 -4.47
C GLY A 73 7.08 -5.36 -3.44
N ASP A 74 8.00 -4.49 -3.88
CA ASP A 74 8.67 -3.51 -3.01
C ASP A 74 7.99 -2.14 -3.14
N TYR A 75 7.49 -1.65 -2.02
CA TYR A 75 6.77 -0.38 -1.93
C TYR A 75 7.65 0.81 -1.58
N SER A 76 8.95 0.62 -1.37
CA SER A 76 9.86 1.72 -0.95
C SER A 76 9.89 2.89 -1.92
N HIS A 77 9.74 2.65 -3.22
CA HIS A 77 9.67 3.70 -4.24
C HIS A 77 8.37 4.50 -4.15
N GLU A 78 7.24 3.81 -3.97
CA GLU A 78 5.93 4.45 -3.81
C GLU A 78 5.89 5.28 -2.53
N ILE A 79 6.35 4.74 -1.42
CA ILE A 79 6.44 5.46 -0.15
C ILE A 79 7.25 6.76 -0.31
N LYS A 80 8.42 6.70 -0.96
CA LYS A 80 9.21 7.90 -1.24
C LYS A 80 8.45 8.91 -2.11
N ARG A 81 7.75 8.44 -3.13
CA ARG A 81 6.96 9.28 -4.04
C ARG A 81 5.86 10.01 -3.28
N TYR A 82 5.08 9.30 -2.44
CA TYR A 82 4.00 9.92 -1.67
C TYR A 82 4.52 10.86 -0.58
N LEU A 83 5.65 10.57 0.06
CA LEU A 83 6.30 11.51 0.96
C LEU A 83 6.72 12.81 0.25
N LEU A 84 7.21 12.72 -0.99
CA LEU A 84 7.53 13.91 -1.81
C LEU A 84 6.26 14.68 -2.19
N LEU A 85 5.18 13.99 -2.57
CA LEU A 85 3.89 14.62 -2.85
C LEU A 85 3.33 15.31 -1.60
N GLY A 86 3.37 14.65 -0.45
CA GLY A 86 2.98 15.24 0.83
C GLY A 86 3.79 16.50 1.17
N ARG A 87 5.10 16.52 0.88
CA ARG A 87 5.92 17.74 1.02
C ARG A 87 5.45 18.85 0.11
N LYS A 88 5.13 18.56 -1.15
CA LYS A 88 4.58 19.57 -2.08
C LYS A 88 3.25 20.11 -1.57
N VAL A 89 2.34 19.24 -1.16
CA VAL A 89 1.04 19.66 -0.60
C VAL A 89 1.22 20.50 0.66
N MET A 90 2.16 20.15 1.55
CA MET A 90 2.46 20.93 2.76
C MET A 90 3.06 22.31 2.46
N THR A 91 3.68 22.50 1.29
CA THR A 91 4.24 23.80 0.89
C THR A 91 3.23 24.73 0.22
N ASN A 92 2.18 24.18 -0.41
CA ASN A 92 1.18 24.98 -1.12
C ASN A 92 0.41 25.96 -0.21
N PRO A 93 -0.14 25.56 0.97
CA PRO A 93 -0.87 26.46 1.85
C PRO A 93 0.04 27.25 2.81
N ASP A 94 1.26 27.57 2.40
CA ASP A 94 2.26 28.20 3.27
C ASP A 94 1.77 29.53 3.85
N SER A 95 0.98 30.31 3.11
CA SER A 95 0.35 31.55 3.58
C SER A 95 -0.65 31.31 4.72
N ILE A 96 -1.50 30.29 4.58
CA ILE A 96 -2.50 29.90 5.60
C ILE A 96 -1.79 29.37 6.85
N LEU A 97 -0.81 28.47 6.67
CA LEU A 97 -0.07 27.88 7.77
C LEU A 97 0.81 28.91 8.51
N LYS A 98 1.20 29.99 7.83
CA LYS A 98 1.96 31.12 8.41
C LYS A 98 1.10 32.16 9.07
N SER A 99 -0.23 32.23 8.78
CA SER A 99 -1.10 33.21 9.41
C SER A 99 -1.09 33.08 10.93
N ARG A 100 -1.11 34.22 11.62
CA ARG A 100 -1.23 34.29 13.08
C ARG A 100 -2.67 34.16 13.56
N ASP A 101 -3.63 34.47 12.70
CA ASP A 101 -5.06 34.46 13.01
C ASP A 101 -5.64 33.06 13.13
N ILE A 102 -4.92 32.04 12.60
CA ILE A 102 -5.34 30.65 12.64
C ILE A 102 -4.71 29.97 13.85
N THR A 103 -5.56 29.34 14.68
CA THR A 103 -5.13 28.65 15.89
C THR A 103 -4.32 27.37 15.57
N TRP A 104 -3.47 26.95 16.51
CA TRP A 104 -2.65 25.75 16.36
C TRP A 104 -3.49 24.47 16.13
N PRO A 105 -4.57 24.22 16.87
CA PRO A 105 -5.43 23.05 16.62
C PRO A 105 -5.98 23.02 15.19
N THR A 106 -6.39 24.17 14.66
CA THR A 106 -6.88 24.28 13.28
C THR A 106 -5.79 23.96 12.27
N LYS A 107 -4.56 24.45 12.47
CA LYS A 107 -3.42 24.13 11.61
C LYS A 107 -3.07 22.64 11.64
N VAL A 108 -3.07 22.03 12.82
CA VAL A 108 -2.87 20.58 12.97
C VAL A 108 -3.95 19.80 12.23
N HIS A 109 -5.21 20.22 12.38
CA HIS A 109 -6.33 19.62 11.67
C HIS A 109 -6.17 19.72 10.15
N LEU A 110 -5.78 20.88 9.63
CA LEU A 110 -5.53 21.09 8.20
C LEU A 110 -4.41 20.15 7.67
N VAL A 111 -3.31 20.01 8.40
CA VAL A 111 -2.25 19.08 8.00
C VAL A 111 -2.76 17.65 7.96
N LYS A 112 -3.51 17.22 8.97
CA LYS A 112 -4.10 15.89 9.02
C LYS A 112 -5.16 15.65 7.94
N ALA A 113 -5.93 16.65 7.57
CA ALA A 113 -6.99 16.55 6.57
C ALA A 113 -6.49 16.66 5.12
N MET A 114 -5.42 17.42 4.88
CA MET A 114 -4.95 17.71 3.51
C MET A 114 -3.64 16.99 3.15
N VAL A 115 -2.69 16.90 4.08
CA VAL A 115 -1.36 16.38 3.80
C VAL A 115 -1.28 14.88 4.05
N PHE A 116 -1.77 14.42 5.19
CA PHE A 116 -1.68 13.01 5.57
C PHE A 116 -2.44 12.07 4.64
N PRO A 117 -3.66 12.38 4.13
CA PRO A 117 -4.35 11.51 3.17
C PRO A 117 -3.57 11.31 1.87
N VAL A 118 -2.85 12.34 1.41
CA VAL A 118 -1.98 12.22 0.23
C VAL A 118 -0.84 11.23 0.48
N VAL A 119 -0.22 11.28 1.68
CA VAL A 119 0.87 10.38 2.05
C VAL A 119 0.39 8.96 2.30
N MET A 120 -0.83 8.82 2.83
CA MET A 120 -1.43 7.53 3.16
C MET A 120 -2.17 6.86 2.00
N TYR A 121 -2.25 7.49 0.83
CA TYR A 121 -3.00 6.94 -0.29
C TYR A 121 -2.52 5.53 -0.67
N GLY A 122 -3.42 4.53 -0.56
CA GLY A 122 -3.14 3.12 -0.85
C GLY A 122 -2.26 2.41 0.18
N CYS A 123 -2.01 3.02 1.35
CA CYS A 123 -1.12 2.47 2.38
C CYS A 123 -1.62 1.15 2.97
N GLU A 124 -2.91 0.86 2.86
CA GLU A 124 -3.52 -0.38 3.31
C GLU A 124 -2.92 -1.60 2.61
N SER A 125 -2.44 -1.47 1.38
CA SER A 125 -1.77 -2.55 0.63
C SER A 125 -0.27 -2.69 0.92
N TRP A 126 0.37 -1.69 1.57
CA TRP A 126 1.82 -1.67 1.72
C TRP A 126 2.32 -2.62 2.80
N THR A 127 3.38 -3.37 2.48
CA THR A 127 4.21 -4.02 3.50
C THR A 127 5.28 -3.02 3.95
N ILE A 128 5.07 -2.42 5.13
CA ILE A 128 5.92 -1.34 5.64
C ILE A 128 7.05 -1.93 6.47
N LYS A 129 8.29 -1.67 6.08
CA LYS A 129 9.49 -2.09 6.81
C LYS A 129 9.85 -1.04 7.87
N LYS A 130 10.60 -1.42 8.92
CA LYS A 130 11.08 -0.49 9.97
C LYS A 130 11.80 0.75 9.43
N ALA A 131 12.48 0.61 8.27
CA ALA A 131 13.15 1.75 7.62
C ALA A 131 12.14 2.77 7.05
N GLU A 132 10.99 2.31 6.57
CA GLU A 132 9.90 3.16 6.09
C GLU A 132 9.17 3.84 7.25
N CYS A 133 8.94 3.16 8.37
CA CYS A 133 8.40 3.77 9.59
C CYS A 133 9.22 5.00 10.00
N ARG A 134 10.54 4.87 10.06
CA ARG A 134 11.44 6.00 10.35
C ARG A 134 11.31 7.18 9.35
N ARG A 135 10.97 6.89 8.09
CA ARG A 135 10.73 7.96 7.09
C ARG A 135 9.41 8.67 7.32
N PHE A 136 8.36 7.94 7.74
CA PHE A 136 7.08 8.53 8.13
C PHE A 136 7.24 9.41 9.36
N ASP A 137 7.93 8.94 10.39
CA ASP A 137 8.24 9.73 11.59
C ASP A 137 9.01 11.01 11.24
N ALA A 138 10.04 10.89 10.41
CA ALA A 138 10.83 12.05 9.96
C ALA A 138 9.99 13.04 9.15
N PHE A 139 9.06 12.55 8.33
CA PHE A 139 8.14 13.39 7.56
C PHE A 139 7.14 14.10 8.48
N GLU A 140 6.55 13.38 9.41
CA GLU A 140 5.60 13.94 10.39
C GLU A 140 6.27 15.04 11.22
N LEU A 141 7.45 14.75 11.77
CA LEU A 141 8.25 15.74 12.49
C LEU A 141 8.61 16.96 11.62
N TRP A 142 8.91 16.75 10.35
CA TRP A 142 9.16 17.83 9.41
C TRP A 142 7.92 18.72 9.24
N CYS A 143 6.72 18.14 9.16
CA CYS A 143 5.47 18.90 9.10
C CYS A 143 5.29 19.77 10.34
N TRP A 144 5.48 19.19 11.54
CA TRP A 144 5.31 19.89 12.80
C TRP A 144 6.37 20.99 12.99
N ARG A 145 7.63 20.72 12.67
CA ARG A 145 8.69 21.74 12.71
C ARG A 145 8.39 22.91 11.75
N ARG A 146 7.86 22.62 10.57
CA ARG A 146 7.48 23.65 9.61
C ARG A 146 6.34 24.53 10.14
N LEU A 147 5.34 23.97 10.78
CA LEU A 147 4.28 24.73 11.45
C LEU A 147 4.84 25.66 12.54
N LEU A 148 5.70 25.17 13.41
CA LEU A 148 6.36 25.95 14.48
C LEU A 148 7.41 26.94 13.96
N ARG A 149 7.75 26.88 12.67
CA ARG A 149 8.87 27.63 12.10
C ARG A 149 10.21 27.37 12.80
N VAL A 150 10.37 26.16 13.33
CA VAL A 150 11.61 25.72 13.98
C VAL A 150 12.50 25.07 12.95
N PRO A 151 13.63 25.70 12.57
CA PRO A 151 14.56 25.10 11.63
C PRO A 151 15.14 23.81 12.26
N TRP A 152 15.55 22.87 11.42
CA TRP A 152 16.14 21.62 11.89
C TRP A 152 17.45 21.84 12.66
N THR A 153 18.14 22.95 12.39
CA THR A 153 19.36 23.39 13.08
C THR A 153 19.11 23.86 14.52
N ALA A 154 17.87 24.22 14.86
CA ALA A 154 17.52 24.55 16.24
C ALA A 154 17.65 23.30 17.11
N ARG A 155 18.38 23.40 18.22
CA ARG A 155 18.64 22.29 19.16
C ARG A 155 17.39 21.91 20.00
N ARG A 156 16.21 21.88 19.37
CA ARG A 156 14.98 21.43 20.03
C ARG A 156 14.77 19.94 19.80
N SER A 157 14.51 19.21 20.87
CA SER A 157 14.26 17.76 20.80
C SER A 157 12.93 17.46 20.09
N ASN A 158 12.83 16.29 19.44
CA ASN A 158 11.61 15.85 18.79
C ASN A 158 10.46 15.72 19.79
N GLN A 159 10.75 15.26 21.00
CA GLN A 159 9.76 15.15 22.09
C GLN A 159 9.19 16.51 22.48
N SER A 160 10.00 17.58 22.52
CA SER A 160 9.52 18.93 22.83
C SER A 160 8.58 19.46 21.75
N ILE A 161 8.84 19.14 20.47
CA ILE A 161 7.97 19.48 19.35
C ILE A 161 6.63 18.77 19.46
N LEU A 162 6.64 17.46 19.69
CA LEU A 162 5.41 16.65 19.81
C LEU A 162 4.56 17.05 21.02
N LYS A 163 5.19 17.38 22.15
CA LYS A 163 4.46 17.85 23.35
C LYS A 163 3.72 19.15 23.12
N GLU A 164 4.28 20.07 22.32
CA GLU A 164 3.68 21.37 22.03
C GLU A 164 2.38 21.25 21.21
N PHE A 165 2.34 20.30 20.29
CA PHE A 165 1.15 20.08 19.46
C PHE A 165 0.15 19.09 20.04
N SER A 166 0.64 18.12 20.82
CA SER A 166 -0.15 16.96 21.26
C SER A 166 -0.99 16.40 20.09
N PRO A 167 -0.35 15.99 18.99
CA PRO A 167 -1.07 15.71 17.72
C PRO A 167 -2.04 14.52 17.83
N GLY A 168 -2.08 13.83 18.96
CA GLY A 168 -2.86 12.61 19.13
C GLY A 168 -2.25 11.46 18.33
N ILE A 169 -3.05 10.80 17.48
CA ILE A 169 -2.59 9.66 16.69
C ILE A 169 -1.54 10.11 15.68
N SER A 170 -0.39 9.43 15.65
CA SER A 170 0.70 9.64 14.70
C SER A 170 0.30 9.22 13.27
N LEU A 171 1.07 9.66 12.28
CA LEU A 171 0.88 9.24 10.88
C LEU A 171 0.95 7.71 10.75
N GLU A 172 1.90 7.06 11.40
CA GLU A 172 2.01 5.59 11.42
C GLU A 172 0.79 4.95 12.06
N GLY A 173 0.29 5.48 13.18
CA GLY A 173 -0.93 5.01 13.84
C GLY A 173 -2.17 5.15 12.98
N MET A 174 -2.27 6.24 12.19
CA MET A 174 -3.37 6.42 11.22
C MET A 174 -3.30 5.39 10.08
N MET A 175 -2.10 5.10 9.58
CA MET A 175 -1.90 4.06 8.56
C MET A 175 -2.23 2.67 9.09
N LEU A 176 -1.83 2.36 10.33
CA LEU A 176 -2.19 1.10 10.99
C LEU A 176 -3.72 0.97 11.15
N LYS A 177 -4.40 2.05 11.52
CA LYS A 177 -5.87 2.07 11.60
C LYS A 177 -6.51 1.73 10.25
N LEU A 178 -6.05 2.30 9.13
CA LEU A 178 -6.55 1.99 7.80
C LEU A 178 -6.32 0.52 7.42
N LYS A 179 -5.15 -0.02 7.73
CA LYS A 179 -4.85 -1.44 7.52
C LYS A 179 -5.75 -2.36 8.33
N LEU A 180 -6.01 -2.02 9.59
CA LEU A 180 -6.93 -2.77 10.45
C LEU A 180 -8.35 -2.72 9.92
N GLN A 181 -8.83 -1.56 9.49
CA GLN A 181 -10.15 -1.43 8.86
C GLN A 181 -10.27 -2.33 7.62
N TYR A 182 -9.24 -2.31 6.76
CA TYR A 182 -9.20 -3.18 5.59
C TYR A 182 -9.18 -4.67 5.98
N PHE A 183 -8.36 -5.06 6.97
CA PHE A 183 -8.30 -6.42 7.49
C PHE A 183 -9.65 -6.88 8.06
N CYS A 184 -10.29 -6.07 8.89
CA CYS A 184 -11.61 -6.37 9.46
C CYS A 184 -12.66 -6.56 8.35
N HIS A 185 -12.67 -5.66 7.37
CA HIS A 185 -13.59 -5.76 6.24
C HIS A 185 -13.37 -7.05 5.44
N LEU A 186 -12.11 -7.42 5.21
CA LEU A 186 -11.75 -8.63 4.48
C LEU A 186 -12.14 -9.91 5.25
N MET A 187 -11.92 -9.94 6.56
CA MET A 187 -12.22 -11.12 7.38
C MET A 187 -13.72 -11.42 7.47
N ARG A 188 -14.58 -10.41 7.37
CA ARG A 188 -16.04 -10.56 7.37
C ARG A 188 -16.60 -11.16 6.07
N ARG A 189 -15.85 -11.10 4.97
CA ARG A 189 -16.28 -11.74 3.71
C ARG A 189 -16.21 -13.26 3.85
N VAL A 190 -17.28 -13.95 3.46
CA VAL A 190 -17.39 -15.42 3.61
C VAL A 190 -16.41 -16.11 2.65
N ASP A 191 -16.45 -15.78 1.36
CA ASP A 191 -15.62 -16.40 0.33
C ASP A 191 -14.91 -15.33 -0.49
N SER A 192 -13.66 -15.00 -0.15
CA SER A 192 -12.86 -14.10 -0.95
C SER A 192 -11.48 -14.69 -1.22
N LEU A 193 -11.05 -14.59 -2.48
CA LEU A 193 -9.73 -14.99 -2.91
C LEU A 193 -8.66 -14.22 -2.14
N GLU A 194 -8.90 -12.93 -1.88
CA GLU A 194 -8.00 -12.06 -1.13
C GLU A 194 -7.79 -12.55 0.30
N LYS A 195 -8.85 -13.02 0.96
CA LYS A 195 -8.76 -13.61 2.31
C LYS A 195 -7.91 -14.87 2.31
N THR A 196 -8.13 -15.75 1.33
CA THR A 196 -7.35 -16.99 1.16
C THR A 196 -5.88 -16.70 0.89
N LEU A 197 -5.59 -15.73 0.01
CA LEU A 197 -4.23 -15.27 -0.29
C LEU A 197 -3.54 -14.68 0.93
N MET A 198 -4.23 -13.81 1.64
CA MET A 198 -3.69 -13.09 2.80
C MET A 198 -3.40 -14.02 3.97
N LEU A 199 -4.24 -15.00 4.22
CA LEU A 199 -4.06 -16.01 5.27
C LEU A 199 -3.05 -17.11 4.89
N GLY A 200 -2.55 -17.10 3.64
CA GLY A 200 -1.55 -18.07 3.18
C GLY A 200 -2.12 -19.45 2.86
N GLY A 201 -3.41 -19.56 2.58
CA GLY A 201 -4.10 -20.81 2.22
C GLY A 201 -3.71 -21.40 0.86
N ILE A 202 -2.69 -20.84 0.18
CA ILE A 202 -2.20 -21.35 -1.09
C ILE A 202 -1.04 -22.31 -0.83
N GLY A 203 -1.24 -23.57 -1.18
CA GLY A 203 -0.18 -24.60 -1.12
C GLY A 203 0.96 -24.26 -2.08
N GLY A 204 2.20 -24.34 -1.59
CA GLY A 204 3.41 -24.16 -2.39
C GLY A 204 4.65 -24.51 -1.59
N LYS A 205 5.71 -24.97 -2.27
CA LYS A 205 7.02 -25.21 -1.62
C LYS A 205 7.65 -23.86 -1.21
N ARG A 206 8.00 -23.75 0.07
CA ARG A 206 8.73 -22.58 0.59
C ARG A 206 10.08 -22.46 -0.14
N ARG A 207 10.36 -21.27 -0.70
CA ARG A 207 11.69 -20.98 -1.27
C ARG A 207 12.73 -20.90 -0.15
N ARG A 208 13.91 -21.49 -0.35
CA ARG A 208 15.07 -21.31 0.53
C ARG A 208 15.54 -19.85 0.44
N GLY A 209 15.79 -19.20 1.58
CA GLY A 209 16.29 -17.83 1.66
C GLY A 209 15.67 -17.04 2.82
N ARG A 210 16.15 -15.81 3.04
CA ARG A 210 15.61 -14.91 4.07
C ARG A 210 14.14 -14.64 3.77
N GLN A 211 13.27 -14.97 4.72
CA GLN A 211 11.84 -14.82 4.57
C GLN A 211 11.49 -13.32 4.41
N ARG A 212 10.72 -12.99 3.37
CA ARG A 212 10.18 -11.63 3.21
C ARG A 212 9.16 -11.37 4.30
N MET A 213 9.17 -10.15 4.84
CA MET A 213 8.13 -9.65 5.74
C MET A 213 6.78 -9.76 5.02
N ARG A 214 5.81 -10.40 5.66
CA ARG A 214 4.45 -10.49 5.15
C ARG A 214 3.67 -9.23 5.52
N TRP A 215 2.61 -8.97 4.80
CA TRP A 215 1.74 -7.84 5.10
C TRP A 215 1.15 -7.91 6.52
N LEU A 216 0.76 -9.12 6.95
CA LEU A 216 0.23 -9.38 8.29
C LEU A 216 1.25 -9.17 9.39
N ASP A 217 2.52 -9.49 9.15
CA ASP A 217 3.59 -9.31 10.13
C ASP A 217 3.68 -7.83 10.57
N GLY A 218 3.41 -6.90 9.62
CA GLY A 218 3.39 -5.47 9.95
C GLY A 218 2.26 -5.05 10.89
N ILE A 219 1.15 -5.80 10.94
CA ILE A 219 0.03 -5.53 11.87
C ILE A 219 0.29 -6.21 13.21
N THR A 220 0.63 -7.50 13.20
CA THR A 220 0.87 -8.28 14.42
C THR A 220 2.05 -7.72 15.21
N ASP A 221 3.15 -7.36 14.55
CA ASP A 221 4.32 -6.74 15.18
C ASP A 221 4.00 -5.36 15.77
N SER A 222 3.11 -4.58 15.12
CA SER A 222 2.77 -3.23 15.60
C SER A 222 1.82 -3.24 16.79
N LEU A 223 1.01 -4.29 16.94
CA LEU A 223 0.02 -4.44 17.99
C LEU A 223 0.49 -5.37 19.12
N ASP A 224 1.60 -6.09 18.90
CA ASP A 224 2.09 -7.14 19.78
C ASP A 224 1.03 -8.22 20.08
N VAL A 225 0.28 -8.63 19.05
CA VAL A 225 -0.76 -9.65 19.12
C VAL A 225 -0.53 -10.76 18.09
N SER A 226 -0.99 -11.95 18.41
CA SER A 226 -1.00 -13.07 17.46
C SER A 226 -2.08 -12.89 16.39
N LEU A 227 -1.92 -13.57 15.24
CA LEU A 227 -2.94 -13.57 14.19
C LEU A 227 -4.26 -14.18 14.67
N SER A 228 -4.22 -15.14 15.61
CA SER A 228 -5.41 -15.76 16.18
C SER A 228 -6.21 -14.77 17.00
N GLU A 229 -5.57 -14.06 17.92
CA GLU A 229 -6.17 -12.99 18.72
C GLU A 229 -6.74 -11.87 17.85
N LEU A 230 -6.00 -11.47 16.80
CA LEU A 230 -6.47 -10.43 15.88
C LEU A 230 -7.75 -10.88 15.14
N ARG A 231 -7.86 -12.16 14.80
CA ARG A 231 -9.07 -12.72 14.17
C ARG A 231 -10.25 -12.80 15.12
N GLU A 232 -10.03 -13.22 16.36
CA GLU A 232 -11.04 -13.26 17.41
C GLU A 232 -11.61 -11.87 17.66
N CYS A 233 -10.76 -10.84 17.84
CA CYS A 233 -11.19 -9.45 17.99
C CYS A 233 -12.07 -8.93 16.84
N VAL A 234 -11.94 -9.48 15.63
CA VAL A 234 -12.78 -9.07 14.48
C VAL A 234 -14.14 -9.76 14.53
N MET A 235 -14.19 -11.01 15.02
CA MET A 235 -15.41 -11.79 15.10
C MET A 235 -16.27 -11.41 16.31
N ASP A 236 -15.66 -11.09 17.47
CA ASP A 236 -16.35 -10.75 18.71
C ASP A 236 -17.15 -9.43 18.65
N ARG A 237 -16.91 -8.57 17.65
CA ARG A 237 -17.70 -7.35 17.43
C ARG A 237 -19.02 -7.56 16.68
N GLU A 238 -19.36 -8.80 16.35
CA GLU A 238 -20.64 -9.19 15.74
C GLU A 238 -21.67 -9.73 16.77
N ALA A 239 -21.30 -9.81 18.03
CA ALA A 239 -22.18 -10.06 19.17
C ALA A 239 -22.52 -8.72 19.91
#